data_b26a2a07ef01dd43562552f2cd78d3ea
#
_entry.id   b26a2a07ef01dd43562552f2cd78d3ea
#
_cell.length_a   1.000
_cell.length_b   1.000
_cell.length_c   1.000
_cell.angle_alpha   90.00
_cell.angle_beta   90.00
_cell.angle_gamma   90.00
#
_symmetry.space_group_name_H-M   'P 1'
#
loop_
_entity.id
_entity.type
_entity.pdbx_description
1 polymer ?
#
loop_
_entity_poly.entity_id
_entity_poly.type
_entity_poly.pdbx_seq_one_letter_code
_entity_poly.pdbx_strand_id
1 'polypeptide(L)'
;MDIRSHGLQSWIDRLNQAELPALAAVVQDLQRLAQQEHASVQQLADVLLRDASLTSKVLRVGNSAYYNPSQETIKTISRAIVLIGFDNVRLISLSVSLIDGLLTRAPREQLQELLARSFHAAVQARNIAGYVLSRHEEEVFIAALLYDLGELAFWGCGGEQADELASVLVQPGVNVEEAVRAVLGTSFRQLTQGLVKGWNIGEIASLAHNSANHNDPAVRAVSLGARISEAALDGWDSPAMEALVGEMATLIGVSPQEAMQQVLASADEAVKVAATFGASQLCRLIPNTDPEQIRLQQEQRKARLLQPNLQLLQQALQDLGLLASRRGDLGLILDTLLKGLHQGAGLERVMLVVLADGQRCFRAKRVVGEGTEGWMNDFLLPVEQREQPHIFSYVLRNKEALWMGVPASYSLNELVTQPIRQRLGLGMFFIAPLLAGNREIGVIYADNRVSGRALKHEQFVAFQRFSQLTRRCLEALSQRA
;
A
#
# COMPACT_ATOMS: atom_id res chain seq x y z
N MET A 1 27.17 -20.89 13.69
CA MET A 1 27.60 -19.74 12.84
C MET A 1 26.46 -19.45 11.90
N ASP A 2 25.74 -18.37 12.13
CA ASP A 2 24.67 -17.96 11.24
C ASP A 2 25.32 -17.41 9.96
N ILE A 3 25.20 -18.16 8.87
CA ILE A 3 25.80 -17.79 7.58
C ILE A 3 24.93 -16.66 7.03
N ARG A 4 25.46 -15.43 7.03
CA ARG A 4 24.79 -14.27 6.42
C ARG A 4 24.54 -14.54 4.94
N SER A 5 23.27 -14.58 4.55
CA SER A 5 22.89 -14.76 3.15
C SER A 5 22.79 -13.39 2.47
N HIS A 6 23.38 -13.26 1.26
CA HIS A 6 23.33 -12.02 0.49
C HIS A 6 23.18 -12.35 -0.99
N GLY A 7 22.18 -11.75 -1.63
CA GLY A 7 21.82 -12.00 -3.02
C GLY A 7 20.80 -13.14 -3.19
N LEU A 8 20.12 -13.13 -4.32
CA LEU A 8 18.97 -14.00 -4.61
C LEU A 8 19.28 -15.49 -4.43
N GLN A 9 20.36 -15.99 -5.05
CA GLN A 9 20.67 -17.41 -5.03
C GLN A 9 21.03 -17.91 -3.63
N SER A 10 21.79 -17.11 -2.87
CA SER A 10 22.16 -17.44 -1.48
C SER A 10 20.92 -17.60 -0.59
N TRP A 11 19.91 -16.74 -0.77
CA TRP A 11 18.64 -16.86 -0.04
C TRP A 11 17.83 -18.08 -0.48
N ILE A 12 17.74 -18.35 -1.79
CA ILE A 12 17.03 -19.54 -2.29
C ILE A 12 17.68 -20.81 -1.75
N ASP A 13 19.01 -20.90 -1.77
CA ASP A 13 19.75 -22.07 -1.26
C ASP A 13 19.55 -22.25 0.24
N ARG A 14 19.59 -21.15 1.02
CA ARG A 14 19.32 -21.18 2.46
C ARG A 14 17.90 -21.67 2.76
N LEU A 15 16.90 -21.12 2.07
CA LEU A 15 15.50 -21.52 2.28
C LEU A 15 15.21 -22.95 1.85
N ASN A 16 15.91 -23.45 0.85
CA ASN A 16 15.79 -24.84 0.40
C ASN A 16 16.53 -25.86 1.30
N GLN A 17 17.65 -25.47 1.95
CA GLN A 17 18.54 -26.41 2.61
C GLN A 17 18.44 -26.45 4.14
N ALA A 18 18.20 -25.32 4.79
CA ALA A 18 18.58 -25.20 6.20
C ALA A 18 17.43 -25.09 7.20
N GLU A 19 16.30 -24.49 6.85
CA GLU A 19 15.41 -23.97 7.90
C GLU A 19 13.98 -24.50 7.89
N LEU A 20 13.62 -25.30 6.88
CA LEU A 20 12.32 -25.94 6.78
C LEU A 20 12.45 -27.48 6.52
N PRO A 21 13.19 -28.26 7.35
CA PRO A 21 13.51 -29.64 7.01
C PRO A 21 12.27 -30.54 6.83
N ALA A 22 11.25 -30.39 7.66
CA ALA A 22 9.99 -31.12 7.52
C ALA A 22 9.18 -30.64 6.29
N LEU A 23 9.27 -29.35 5.99
CA LEU A 23 8.65 -28.71 4.84
C LEU A 23 9.35 -29.13 3.55
N ALA A 24 10.68 -29.16 3.55
CA ALA A 24 11.48 -29.52 2.38
C ALA A 24 11.15 -30.92 1.85
N ALA A 25 10.94 -31.88 2.72
CA ALA A 25 10.63 -33.27 2.31
C ALA A 25 9.23 -33.35 1.66
N VAL A 26 8.20 -32.80 2.29
CA VAL A 26 6.84 -32.80 1.75
C VAL A 26 6.76 -31.96 0.47
N VAL A 27 7.37 -30.77 0.46
CA VAL A 27 7.42 -29.90 -0.74
C VAL A 27 8.12 -30.62 -1.89
N GLN A 28 9.25 -31.25 -1.65
CA GLN A 28 9.99 -32.03 -2.67
C GLN A 28 9.17 -33.20 -3.20
N ASP A 29 8.48 -33.96 -2.34
CA ASP A 29 7.63 -35.07 -2.76
C ASP A 29 6.42 -34.56 -3.58
N LEU A 30 5.77 -33.44 -3.16
CA LEU A 30 4.68 -32.82 -3.90
C LEU A 30 5.15 -32.24 -5.25
N GLN A 31 6.38 -31.68 -5.31
CA GLN A 31 6.98 -31.20 -6.55
C GLN A 31 7.28 -32.36 -7.51
N ARG A 32 7.82 -33.45 -6.98
CA ARG A 32 8.11 -34.66 -7.79
C ARG A 32 6.83 -35.22 -8.41
N LEU A 33 5.73 -35.24 -7.64
CA LEU A 33 4.42 -35.65 -8.14
C LEU A 33 3.87 -34.67 -9.22
N ALA A 34 4.09 -33.37 -9.06
CA ALA A 34 3.67 -32.39 -10.06
C ALA A 34 4.41 -32.50 -11.41
N GLN A 35 5.59 -33.11 -11.44
CA GLN A 35 6.39 -33.33 -12.66
C GLN A 35 6.04 -34.67 -13.38
N GLN A 36 5.22 -35.50 -12.77
CA GLN A 36 4.81 -36.77 -13.36
C GLN A 36 3.53 -36.59 -14.18
N GLU A 37 3.59 -36.93 -15.47
CA GLU A 37 2.40 -36.80 -16.38
C GLU A 37 1.20 -37.66 -15.93
N HIS A 38 1.42 -38.67 -15.08
CA HIS A 38 0.38 -39.62 -14.63
C HIS A 38 0.46 -39.91 -13.13
N ALA A 39 0.67 -38.88 -12.29
CA ALA A 39 0.63 -39.05 -10.87
C ALA A 39 -0.76 -39.52 -10.40
N SER A 40 -0.82 -40.58 -9.62
CA SER A 40 -2.07 -41.18 -9.17
C SER A 40 -2.59 -40.54 -7.86
N VAL A 41 -3.92 -40.63 -7.65
CA VAL A 41 -4.56 -40.29 -6.37
C VAL A 41 -3.91 -40.98 -5.19
N GLN A 42 -3.51 -42.26 -5.38
CA GLN A 42 -2.84 -43.05 -4.33
C GLN A 42 -1.46 -42.48 -3.96
N GLN A 43 -0.67 -42.10 -4.95
CA GLN A 43 0.67 -41.51 -4.70
C GLN A 43 0.60 -40.21 -3.90
N LEU A 44 -0.36 -39.30 -4.23
CA LEU A 44 -0.54 -38.11 -3.47
C LEU A 44 -1.05 -38.42 -2.04
N ALA A 45 -2.00 -39.34 -1.90
CA ALA A 45 -2.49 -39.77 -0.61
C ALA A 45 -1.35 -40.37 0.26
N ASP A 46 -0.48 -41.20 -0.30
CA ASP A 46 0.64 -41.80 0.41
C ASP A 46 1.67 -40.77 0.91
N VAL A 47 1.89 -39.68 0.14
CA VAL A 47 2.73 -38.57 0.59
C VAL A 47 2.11 -37.87 1.79
N LEU A 48 0.81 -37.53 1.70
CA LEU A 48 0.11 -36.80 2.75
C LEU A 48 -0.09 -37.61 4.03
N LEU A 49 -0.32 -38.92 3.92
CA LEU A 49 -0.55 -39.81 5.06
C LEU A 49 0.72 -40.08 5.90
N ARG A 50 1.89 -39.70 5.40
CA ARG A 50 3.15 -39.79 6.19
C ARG A 50 3.20 -38.75 7.31
N ASP A 51 2.44 -37.67 7.22
CA ASP A 51 2.34 -36.62 8.21
C ASP A 51 0.89 -36.50 8.73
N ALA A 52 0.65 -36.93 9.97
CA ALA A 52 -0.67 -36.90 10.58
C ALA A 52 -1.20 -35.48 10.80
N SER A 53 -0.31 -34.49 11.07
CA SER A 53 -0.70 -33.09 11.23
C SER A 53 -1.18 -32.51 9.91
N LEU A 54 -0.40 -32.69 8.84
CA LEU A 54 -0.77 -32.28 7.48
C LEU A 54 -2.06 -32.98 7.01
N THR A 55 -2.16 -34.28 7.18
CA THR A 55 -3.38 -35.06 6.88
C THR A 55 -4.62 -34.45 7.55
N SER A 56 -4.54 -34.18 8.86
CA SER A 56 -5.65 -33.62 9.62
C SER A 56 -6.04 -32.22 9.11
N LYS A 57 -5.05 -31.38 8.80
CA LYS A 57 -5.29 -30.01 8.30
C LYS A 57 -5.88 -30.02 6.88
N VAL A 58 -5.37 -30.85 5.98
CA VAL A 58 -5.89 -31.01 4.61
C VAL A 58 -7.35 -31.51 4.67
N LEU A 59 -7.66 -32.48 5.53
CA LEU A 59 -9.05 -32.94 5.72
C LEU A 59 -9.94 -31.85 6.31
N ARG A 60 -9.43 -31.01 7.21
CA ARG A 60 -10.18 -29.87 7.76
C ARG A 60 -10.49 -28.85 6.67
N VAL A 61 -9.52 -28.47 5.86
CA VAL A 61 -9.71 -27.57 4.72
C VAL A 61 -10.70 -28.18 3.73
N GLY A 62 -10.55 -29.47 3.40
CA GLY A 62 -11.46 -30.20 2.53
C GLY A 62 -12.89 -30.28 3.03
N ASN A 63 -13.11 -30.29 4.35
CA ASN A 63 -14.43 -30.29 4.97
C ASN A 63 -14.96 -28.87 5.22
N SER A 64 -14.26 -27.82 4.85
CA SER A 64 -14.78 -26.46 4.95
C SER A 64 -15.99 -26.26 4.02
N ALA A 65 -16.87 -25.33 4.37
CA ALA A 65 -18.06 -25.04 3.57
C ALA A 65 -17.75 -24.68 2.11
N TYR A 66 -16.56 -24.18 1.87
CA TYR A 66 -16.10 -23.81 0.52
C TYR A 66 -15.82 -25.05 -0.36
N TYR A 67 -15.02 -26.02 0.16
CA TYR A 67 -14.65 -27.21 -0.62
C TYR A 67 -15.70 -28.31 -0.55
N ASN A 68 -16.58 -28.26 0.43
CA ASN A 68 -17.61 -29.27 0.68
C ASN A 68 -18.98 -28.62 0.95
N PRO A 69 -19.58 -27.99 -0.05
CA PRO A 69 -20.89 -27.33 0.10
C PRO A 69 -22.01 -28.33 0.48
N SER A 70 -21.88 -29.61 0.10
CA SER A 70 -22.85 -30.69 0.45
C SER A 70 -22.78 -31.08 1.93
N GLN A 71 -21.75 -30.66 2.68
CA GLN A 71 -21.51 -31.00 4.08
C GLN A 71 -21.44 -32.52 4.36
N GLU A 72 -21.23 -33.35 3.35
CA GLU A 72 -20.90 -34.76 3.53
C GLU A 72 -19.46 -34.88 4.07
N THR A 73 -19.32 -35.42 5.27
CA THR A 73 -18.01 -35.50 5.94
C THR A 73 -17.01 -36.29 5.11
N ILE A 74 -15.95 -35.61 4.67
CA ILE A 74 -14.78 -36.18 3.99
C ILE A 74 -13.86 -36.80 5.07
N LYS A 75 -13.75 -38.14 5.08
CA LYS A 75 -12.99 -38.87 6.11
C LYS A 75 -11.61 -39.34 5.65
N THR A 76 -11.35 -39.35 4.35
CA THR A 76 -10.09 -39.87 3.78
C THR A 76 -9.47 -38.91 2.79
N ILE A 77 -8.14 -38.90 2.72
CA ILE A 77 -7.40 -38.09 1.75
C ILE A 77 -7.75 -38.46 0.32
N SER A 78 -7.89 -39.76 0.00
CA SER A 78 -8.27 -40.17 -1.35
C SER A 78 -9.64 -39.61 -1.75
N ARG A 79 -10.62 -39.54 -0.81
CA ARG A 79 -11.92 -38.94 -1.07
C ARG A 79 -11.81 -37.43 -1.26
N ALA A 80 -10.95 -36.75 -0.47
CA ALA A 80 -10.65 -35.33 -0.65
C ALA A 80 -10.08 -35.04 -2.05
N ILE A 81 -9.10 -35.84 -2.49
CA ILE A 81 -8.50 -35.70 -3.82
C ILE A 81 -9.53 -35.88 -4.94
N VAL A 82 -10.44 -36.83 -4.81
CA VAL A 82 -11.49 -37.08 -5.82
C VAL A 82 -12.49 -35.91 -5.87
N LEU A 83 -12.84 -35.33 -4.74
CA LEU A 83 -13.86 -34.26 -4.65
C LEU A 83 -13.31 -32.87 -4.98
N ILE A 84 -12.13 -32.56 -4.49
CA ILE A 84 -11.50 -31.24 -4.61
C ILE A 84 -10.62 -31.16 -5.88
N GLY A 85 -10.12 -32.29 -6.32
CA GLY A 85 -9.15 -32.39 -7.43
C GLY A 85 -7.73 -32.59 -6.94
N PHE A 86 -6.91 -33.25 -7.76
CA PHE A 86 -5.50 -33.60 -7.46
C PHE A 86 -4.65 -32.34 -7.22
N ASP A 87 -4.68 -31.40 -8.16
CA ASP A 87 -3.84 -30.20 -8.10
C ASP A 87 -4.25 -29.28 -6.95
N ASN A 88 -5.53 -29.15 -6.68
CA ASN A 88 -6.03 -28.35 -5.56
C ASN A 88 -5.60 -28.94 -4.22
N VAL A 89 -5.70 -30.25 -4.02
CA VAL A 89 -5.23 -30.88 -2.78
C VAL A 89 -3.71 -30.76 -2.64
N ARG A 90 -2.97 -30.89 -3.73
CA ARG A 90 -1.53 -30.67 -3.75
C ARG A 90 -1.17 -29.23 -3.33
N LEU A 91 -1.81 -28.21 -3.93
CA LEU A 91 -1.58 -26.81 -3.62
C LEU A 91 -1.99 -26.44 -2.18
N ILE A 92 -3.14 -26.95 -1.73
CA ILE A 92 -3.59 -26.79 -0.34
C ILE A 92 -2.55 -27.39 0.62
N SER A 93 -2.05 -28.59 0.32
CA SER A 93 -1.09 -29.29 1.16
C SER A 93 0.24 -28.52 1.25
N LEU A 94 0.69 -27.97 0.12
CA LEU A 94 1.86 -27.10 0.07
C LEU A 94 1.66 -25.84 0.93
N SER A 95 0.54 -25.17 0.78
CA SER A 95 0.23 -23.94 1.52
C SER A 95 0.11 -24.17 3.02
N VAL A 96 -0.59 -25.25 3.42
CA VAL A 96 -0.72 -25.67 4.84
C VAL A 96 0.66 -25.95 5.44
N SER A 97 1.50 -26.68 4.72
CA SER A 97 2.86 -27.00 5.18
C SER A 97 3.71 -25.74 5.36
N LEU A 98 3.65 -24.81 4.39
CA LEU A 98 4.39 -23.53 4.46
C LEU A 98 3.96 -22.71 5.66
N ILE A 99 2.65 -22.51 5.83
CA ILE A 99 2.10 -21.73 6.95
C ILE A 99 2.46 -22.36 8.29
N ASP A 100 2.35 -23.67 8.42
CA ASP A 100 2.69 -24.39 9.63
C ASP A 100 4.18 -24.25 9.99
N GLY A 101 5.05 -24.44 9.01
CA GLY A 101 6.48 -24.27 9.18
C GLY A 101 6.86 -22.85 9.62
N LEU A 102 6.21 -21.85 9.07
CA LEU A 102 6.44 -20.46 9.43
C LEU A 102 5.91 -20.11 10.83
N LEU A 103 4.77 -20.69 11.24
CA LEU A 103 4.14 -20.39 12.55
C LEU A 103 4.69 -21.21 13.71
N THR A 104 5.42 -22.31 13.45
CA THR A 104 5.93 -23.21 14.50
C THR A 104 7.06 -22.57 15.34
N ARG A 105 7.78 -21.61 14.83
CA ARG A 105 8.94 -20.98 15.45
C ARG A 105 8.57 -19.58 15.97
N ALA A 106 8.00 -19.43 17.15
CA ALA A 106 7.73 -18.11 17.79
C ALA A 106 7.73 -16.93 16.77
N PRO A 107 6.70 -16.82 15.95
CA PRO A 107 6.73 -15.97 14.76
C PRO A 107 6.85 -14.49 15.16
N ARG A 108 7.70 -13.72 14.45
CA ARG A 108 7.81 -12.27 14.59
C ARG A 108 6.47 -11.60 14.27
N GLU A 109 6.23 -10.44 14.82
CA GLU A 109 5.02 -9.66 14.61
C GLU A 109 4.81 -9.36 13.11
N GLN A 110 5.87 -8.96 12.40
CA GLN A 110 5.85 -8.71 10.96
C GLN A 110 5.38 -9.92 10.15
N LEU A 111 5.82 -11.13 10.54
CA LEU A 111 5.37 -12.36 9.89
C LEU A 111 3.88 -12.63 10.15
N GLN A 112 3.42 -12.41 11.38
CA GLN A 112 2.02 -12.63 11.74
C GLN A 112 1.10 -11.65 11.00
N GLU A 113 1.46 -10.37 10.96
CA GLU A 113 0.73 -9.33 10.24
C GLU A 113 0.67 -9.62 8.74
N LEU A 114 1.81 -9.99 8.14
CA LEU A 114 1.88 -10.32 6.73
C LEU A 114 1.06 -11.57 6.39
N LEU A 115 1.10 -12.63 7.21
CA LEU A 115 0.27 -13.82 7.03
C LEU A 115 -1.23 -13.50 7.16
N ALA A 116 -1.64 -12.68 8.13
CA ALA A 116 -3.03 -12.26 8.26
C ALA A 116 -3.50 -11.50 7.01
N ARG A 117 -2.66 -10.60 6.51
CA ARG A 117 -2.90 -9.87 5.26
C ARG A 117 -2.97 -10.82 4.06
N SER A 118 -2.11 -11.83 3.99
CA SER A 118 -2.10 -12.83 2.91
C SER A 118 -3.39 -13.66 2.90
N PHE A 119 -3.93 -14.07 4.06
CA PHE A 119 -5.24 -14.74 4.12
C PHE A 119 -6.36 -13.84 3.65
N HIS A 120 -6.36 -12.57 4.08
CA HIS A 120 -7.36 -11.60 3.63
C HIS A 120 -7.27 -11.38 2.11
N ALA A 121 -6.07 -11.18 1.57
CA ALA A 121 -5.82 -11.06 0.14
C ALA A 121 -6.30 -12.27 -0.66
N ALA A 122 -6.03 -13.48 -0.16
CA ALA A 122 -6.40 -14.73 -0.82
C ALA A 122 -7.92 -14.90 -0.97
N VAL A 123 -8.67 -14.58 0.09
CA VAL A 123 -10.14 -14.66 0.05
C VAL A 123 -10.72 -13.56 -0.85
N GLN A 124 -10.21 -12.33 -0.76
CA GLN A 124 -10.60 -11.26 -1.67
C GLN A 124 -10.37 -11.65 -3.13
N ALA A 125 -9.16 -12.10 -3.46
CA ALA A 125 -8.80 -12.48 -4.82
C ALA A 125 -9.66 -13.62 -5.36
N ARG A 126 -9.89 -14.67 -4.56
CA ARG A 126 -10.75 -15.80 -4.94
C ARG A 126 -12.18 -15.36 -5.22
N ASN A 127 -12.75 -14.53 -4.34
CA ASN A 127 -14.12 -14.07 -4.49
C ASN A 127 -14.26 -13.15 -5.73
N ILE A 128 -13.27 -12.32 -6.03
CA ILE A 128 -13.20 -11.55 -7.28
C ILE A 128 -13.12 -12.50 -8.48
N ALA A 129 -12.25 -13.53 -8.41
CA ALA A 129 -12.07 -14.51 -9.48
C ALA A 129 -13.36 -15.24 -9.84
N GLY A 130 -14.21 -15.55 -8.85
CA GLY A 130 -15.51 -16.18 -9.07
C GLY A 130 -16.47 -15.38 -9.96
N TYR A 131 -16.27 -14.07 -10.14
CA TYR A 131 -17.03 -13.24 -11.07
C TYR A 131 -16.43 -13.16 -12.48
N VAL A 132 -15.12 -13.27 -12.59
CA VAL A 132 -14.39 -12.98 -13.85
C VAL A 132 -13.83 -14.23 -14.52
N LEU A 133 -13.78 -15.35 -13.80
CA LEU A 133 -13.26 -16.63 -14.29
C LEU A 133 -14.33 -17.73 -14.18
N SER A 134 -14.32 -18.64 -15.15
CA SER A 134 -15.20 -19.81 -15.12
C SER A 134 -14.65 -20.98 -14.27
N ARG A 135 -13.36 -20.94 -13.95
CA ARG A 135 -12.59 -21.95 -13.22
C ARG A 135 -11.34 -21.29 -12.65
N HIS A 136 -10.58 -22.02 -11.82
CA HIS A 136 -9.27 -21.59 -11.27
C HIS A 136 -9.34 -20.65 -10.04
N GLU A 137 -10.49 -20.54 -9.37
CA GLU A 137 -10.60 -19.72 -8.16
C GLU A 137 -9.63 -20.19 -7.07
N GLU A 138 -9.42 -21.52 -6.97
CA GLU A 138 -8.47 -22.10 -6.01
C GLU A 138 -7.02 -21.74 -6.33
N GLU A 139 -6.65 -21.75 -7.60
CA GLU A 139 -5.30 -21.35 -8.01
C GLU A 139 -5.06 -19.85 -7.74
N VAL A 140 -6.09 -19.02 -7.98
CA VAL A 140 -6.05 -17.59 -7.63
C VAL A 140 -5.91 -17.40 -6.12
N PHE A 141 -6.65 -18.18 -5.31
CA PHE A 141 -6.53 -18.16 -3.85
C PHE A 141 -5.09 -18.45 -3.40
N ILE A 142 -4.49 -19.54 -3.89
CA ILE A 142 -3.12 -19.92 -3.54
C ILE A 142 -2.10 -18.88 -4.03
N ALA A 143 -2.28 -18.38 -5.26
CA ALA A 143 -1.42 -17.35 -5.81
C ALA A 143 -1.44 -16.07 -4.97
N ALA A 144 -2.61 -15.66 -4.48
CA ALA A 144 -2.74 -14.50 -3.61
C ALA A 144 -2.24 -14.78 -2.19
N LEU A 145 -2.47 -15.97 -1.63
CA LEU A 145 -1.97 -16.36 -0.31
C LEU A 145 -0.43 -16.35 -0.23
N LEU A 146 0.22 -16.70 -1.34
CA LEU A 146 1.67 -16.76 -1.46
C LEU A 146 2.26 -15.60 -2.27
N TYR A 147 1.49 -14.54 -2.46
CA TYR A 147 1.91 -13.36 -3.22
C TYR A 147 3.19 -12.74 -2.66
N ASP A 148 3.30 -12.64 -1.35
CA ASP A 148 4.46 -12.09 -0.66
C ASP A 148 5.38 -13.19 -0.09
N LEU A 149 5.47 -14.36 -0.76
CA LEU A 149 6.21 -15.55 -0.27
C LEU A 149 7.66 -15.25 0.10
N GLY A 150 8.35 -14.40 -0.67
CA GLY A 150 9.75 -14.05 -0.38
C GLY A 150 9.90 -13.28 0.92
N GLU A 151 8.96 -12.37 1.20
CA GLU A 151 8.92 -11.63 2.45
C GLU A 151 8.50 -12.54 3.63
N LEU A 152 7.47 -13.36 3.44
CA LEU A 152 7.06 -14.37 4.43
C LEU A 152 8.22 -15.29 4.82
N ALA A 153 8.94 -15.81 3.84
CA ALA A 153 10.10 -16.70 4.06
C ALA A 153 11.23 -15.95 4.78
N PHE A 154 11.49 -14.70 4.43
CA PHE A 154 12.49 -13.88 5.10
C PHE A 154 12.14 -13.62 6.56
N TRP A 155 10.93 -13.17 6.88
CA TRP A 155 10.52 -12.94 8.27
C TRP A 155 10.48 -14.22 9.10
N GLY A 156 10.18 -15.37 8.47
CA GLY A 156 10.17 -16.67 9.14
C GLY A 156 11.55 -17.27 9.37
N CYS A 157 12.49 -17.05 8.46
CA CYS A 157 13.77 -17.77 8.41
C CYS A 157 15.01 -16.85 8.36
N GLY A 158 14.82 -15.53 8.40
CA GLY A 158 15.91 -14.57 8.23
C GLY A 158 16.87 -14.43 9.41
N GLY A 159 16.53 -14.98 10.59
CA GLY A 159 17.40 -14.93 11.77
C GLY A 159 17.83 -13.51 12.13
N GLU A 160 19.11 -13.29 12.39
CA GLU A 160 19.67 -11.97 12.74
C GLU A 160 19.46 -10.91 11.63
N GLN A 161 19.43 -11.31 10.36
CA GLN A 161 19.19 -10.36 9.26
C GLN A 161 17.76 -9.82 9.27
N ALA A 162 16.77 -10.61 9.72
CA ALA A 162 15.42 -10.14 9.92
C ALA A 162 15.34 -9.14 11.09
N ASP A 163 16.09 -9.36 12.17
CA ASP A 163 16.18 -8.42 13.29
C ASP A 163 16.88 -7.11 12.86
N GLU A 164 17.93 -7.22 12.04
CA GLU A 164 18.61 -6.07 11.44
C GLU A 164 17.62 -5.23 10.60
N LEU A 165 16.89 -5.88 9.69
CA LEU A 165 15.91 -5.17 8.85
C LEU A 165 14.79 -4.53 9.68
N ALA A 166 14.23 -5.27 10.66
CA ALA A 166 13.22 -4.74 11.56
C ALA A 166 13.68 -3.46 12.29
N SER A 167 14.94 -3.47 12.77
CA SER A 167 15.54 -2.30 13.44
C SER A 167 15.74 -1.10 12.51
N VAL A 168 16.05 -1.36 11.23
CA VAL A 168 16.20 -0.30 10.23
C VAL A 168 14.85 0.31 9.86
N LEU A 169 13.83 -0.52 9.66
CA LEU A 169 12.48 -0.07 9.25
C LEU A 169 11.77 0.81 10.28
N VAL A 170 12.14 0.74 11.56
CA VAL A 170 11.59 1.62 12.62
C VAL A 170 12.15 3.05 12.53
N GLN A 171 13.26 3.27 11.83
CA GLN A 171 13.87 4.59 11.73
C GLN A 171 13.04 5.52 10.82
N PRO A 172 12.78 6.78 11.22
CA PRO A 172 12.00 7.69 10.40
C PRO A 172 12.72 8.05 9.10
N GLY A 173 11.97 8.05 7.98
CA GLY A 173 12.47 8.44 6.67
C GLY A 173 13.25 7.36 5.91
N VAL A 174 13.24 6.12 6.38
CA VAL A 174 13.88 4.99 5.69
C VAL A 174 13.07 4.58 4.45
N ASN A 175 13.75 4.47 3.32
CA ASN A 175 13.17 3.85 2.13
C ASN A 175 13.20 2.32 2.31
N VAL A 176 12.00 1.71 2.37
CA VAL A 176 11.82 0.27 2.61
C VAL A 176 12.56 -0.58 1.55
N GLU A 177 12.43 -0.23 0.26
CA GLU A 177 13.07 -1.00 -0.81
C GLU A 177 14.60 -0.94 -0.73
N GLU A 178 15.17 0.21 -0.38
CA GLU A 178 16.61 0.37 -0.22
C GLU A 178 17.13 -0.41 1.00
N ALA A 179 16.40 -0.36 2.11
CA ALA A 179 16.73 -1.12 3.32
C ALA A 179 16.69 -2.64 3.06
N VAL A 180 15.67 -3.13 2.37
CA VAL A 180 15.54 -4.53 1.96
C VAL A 180 16.72 -4.94 1.08
N ARG A 181 17.05 -4.14 0.05
CA ARG A 181 18.19 -4.44 -0.83
C ARG A 181 19.54 -4.41 -0.11
N ALA A 182 19.71 -3.52 0.85
CA ALA A 182 20.94 -3.43 1.63
C ALA A 182 21.15 -4.68 2.51
N VAL A 183 20.10 -5.17 3.16
CA VAL A 183 20.16 -6.32 4.06
C VAL A 183 20.21 -7.65 3.29
N LEU A 184 19.35 -7.80 2.27
CA LEU A 184 19.20 -9.06 1.55
C LEU A 184 20.13 -9.17 0.32
N GLY A 185 20.56 -8.07 -0.27
CA GLY A 185 21.24 -8.06 -1.58
C GLY A 185 20.31 -8.36 -2.76
N THR A 186 18.98 -8.38 -2.51
CA THR A 186 17.92 -8.62 -3.49
C THR A 186 16.63 -7.97 -3.02
N SER A 187 15.56 -7.99 -3.83
CA SER A 187 14.23 -7.54 -3.41
C SER A 187 13.35 -8.71 -2.98
N PHE A 188 12.35 -8.46 -2.13
CA PHE A 188 11.33 -9.47 -1.79
C PHE A 188 10.62 -10.01 -3.03
N ARG A 189 10.33 -9.14 -4.00
CA ARG A 189 9.73 -9.56 -5.28
C ARG A 189 10.59 -10.55 -6.05
N GLN A 190 11.90 -10.31 -6.17
CA GLN A 190 12.81 -11.23 -6.83
C GLN A 190 12.91 -12.56 -6.07
N LEU A 191 12.94 -12.49 -4.74
CA LEU A 191 12.96 -13.69 -3.90
C LEU A 191 11.67 -14.50 -4.07
N THR A 192 10.49 -13.85 -4.07
CA THR A 192 9.19 -14.49 -4.35
C THR A 192 9.22 -15.19 -5.71
N GLN A 193 9.63 -14.49 -6.78
CA GLN A 193 9.71 -15.09 -8.12
C GLN A 193 10.62 -16.31 -8.17
N GLY A 194 11.77 -16.27 -7.49
CA GLY A 194 12.68 -17.39 -7.39
C GLY A 194 12.07 -18.60 -6.67
N LEU A 195 11.38 -18.37 -5.55
CA LEU A 195 10.72 -19.41 -4.76
C LEU A 195 9.51 -20.00 -5.48
N VAL A 196 8.65 -19.16 -6.06
CA VAL A 196 7.47 -19.59 -6.85
C VAL A 196 7.89 -20.51 -7.99
N LYS A 197 8.94 -20.14 -8.73
CA LYS A 197 9.49 -20.95 -9.80
C LYS A 197 10.14 -22.23 -9.29
N GLY A 198 10.99 -22.11 -8.25
CA GLY A 198 11.71 -23.25 -7.67
C GLY A 198 10.79 -24.29 -7.04
N TRP A 199 9.69 -23.85 -6.43
CA TRP A 199 8.71 -24.72 -5.75
C TRP A 199 7.51 -25.11 -6.62
N ASN A 200 7.46 -24.65 -7.88
CA ASN A 200 6.37 -24.93 -8.83
C ASN A 200 4.97 -24.68 -8.23
N ILE A 201 4.77 -23.48 -7.71
CA ILE A 201 3.55 -23.10 -6.96
C ILE A 201 2.31 -22.99 -7.87
N GLY A 202 2.52 -22.76 -9.15
CA GLY A 202 1.45 -22.64 -10.13
C GLY A 202 1.70 -21.53 -11.15
N GLU A 203 0.93 -21.57 -12.23
CA GLU A 203 1.10 -20.61 -13.33
C GLU A 203 0.67 -19.20 -12.92
N ILE A 204 -0.50 -19.06 -12.29
CA ILE A 204 -1.02 -17.75 -11.85
C ILE A 204 -0.06 -17.08 -10.87
N ALA A 205 0.51 -17.80 -9.91
CA ALA A 205 1.50 -17.27 -8.99
C ALA A 205 2.77 -16.78 -9.71
N SER A 206 3.19 -17.46 -10.77
CA SER A 206 4.32 -17.04 -11.59
C SER A 206 4.00 -15.79 -12.42
N LEU A 207 2.79 -15.69 -12.96
CA LEU A 207 2.34 -14.57 -13.78
C LEU A 207 2.05 -13.31 -12.96
N ALA A 208 1.59 -13.45 -11.71
CA ALA A 208 1.16 -12.35 -10.86
C ALA A 208 2.27 -11.32 -10.57
N HIS A 209 3.53 -11.74 -10.58
CA HIS A 209 4.68 -10.84 -10.37
C HIS A 209 5.25 -10.24 -11.67
N ASN A 210 4.68 -10.56 -12.83
CA ASN A 210 5.15 -10.03 -14.11
C ASN A 210 4.21 -8.90 -14.60
N SER A 211 4.75 -7.69 -14.69
CA SER A 211 3.99 -6.52 -15.15
C SER A 211 3.42 -6.64 -16.57
N ALA A 212 3.94 -7.53 -17.40
CA ALA A 212 3.39 -7.79 -18.73
C ALA A 212 2.00 -8.46 -18.67
N ASN A 213 1.66 -9.12 -17.57
CA ASN A 213 0.42 -9.88 -17.40
C ASN A 213 -0.68 -9.14 -16.63
N HIS A 214 -0.51 -7.84 -16.36
CA HIS A 214 -1.45 -7.06 -15.57
C HIS A 214 -2.89 -7.01 -16.13
N ASN A 215 -3.10 -7.36 -17.40
CA ASN A 215 -4.41 -7.45 -18.04
C ASN A 215 -5.09 -8.83 -17.88
N ASP A 216 -4.36 -9.86 -17.46
CA ASP A 216 -4.94 -11.18 -17.20
C ASP A 216 -5.94 -11.10 -16.05
N PRO A 217 -7.19 -11.61 -16.19
CA PRO A 217 -8.21 -11.52 -15.15
C PRO A 217 -7.81 -12.18 -13.82
N ALA A 218 -7.10 -13.31 -13.87
CA ALA A 218 -6.63 -13.99 -12.66
C ALA A 218 -5.54 -13.17 -11.94
N VAL A 219 -4.59 -12.62 -12.70
CA VAL A 219 -3.55 -11.73 -12.17
C VAL A 219 -4.13 -10.46 -11.59
N ARG A 220 -5.16 -9.89 -12.24
CA ARG A 220 -5.89 -8.73 -11.72
C ARG A 220 -6.59 -9.05 -10.41
N ALA A 221 -7.23 -10.21 -10.31
CA ALA A 221 -7.88 -10.63 -9.07
C ALA A 221 -6.86 -10.78 -7.91
N VAL A 222 -5.70 -11.40 -8.16
CA VAL A 222 -4.60 -11.52 -7.19
C VAL A 222 -4.10 -10.14 -6.75
N SER A 223 -3.77 -9.27 -7.71
CA SER A 223 -3.26 -7.92 -7.43
C SER A 223 -4.27 -7.07 -6.67
N LEU A 224 -5.55 -7.13 -7.06
CA LEU A 224 -6.61 -6.37 -6.41
C LEU A 224 -6.87 -6.86 -4.99
N GLY A 225 -6.89 -8.19 -4.78
CA GLY A 225 -7.00 -8.80 -3.46
C GLY A 225 -5.88 -8.37 -2.51
N ALA A 226 -4.63 -8.36 -2.98
CA ALA A 226 -3.47 -7.90 -2.22
C ALA A 226 -3.59 -6.41 -1.84
N ARG A 227 -3.93 -5.55 -2.78
CA ARG A 227 -4.10 -4.10 -2.57
C ARG A 227 -5.27 -3.78 -1.63
N ILE A 228 -6.40 -4.49 -1.74
CA ILE A 228 -7.55 -4.35 -0.84
C ILE A 228 -7.15 -4.74 0.59
N SER A 229 -6.43 -5.86 0.76
CA SER A 229 -6.00 -6.31 2.08
C SER A 229 -5.03 -5.34 2.75
N GLU A 230 -4.17 -4.68 1.97
CA GLU A 230 -3.27 -3.63 2.44
C GLU A 230 -4.05 -2.35 2.82
N ALA A 231 -4.92 -1.86 1.93
CA ALA A 231 -5.71 -0.66 2.18
C ALA A 231 -6.67 -0.80 3.39
N ALA A 232 -7.12 -2.02 3.70
CA ALA A 232 -7.96 -2.29 4.87
C ALA A 232 -7.26 -1.98 6.21
N LEU A 233 -5.94 -2.01 6.26
CA LEU A 233 -5.17 -1.61 7.44
C LEU A 233 -5.32 -0.11 7.72
N ASP A 234 -5.46 0.70 6.67
CA ASP A 234 -5.72 2.13 6.77
C ASP A 234 -7.20 2.47 7.04
N GLY A 235 -8.07 1.45 7.00
CA GLY A 235 -9.51 1.50 7.28
C GLY A 235 -10.37 1.42 6.03
N TRP A 236 -11.57 0.94 6.26
CA TRP A 236 -12.57 0.67 5.24
C TRP A 236 -13.09 1.93 4.53
N ASP A 237 -12.90 3.11 5.11
CA ASP A 237 -13.29 4.42 4.59
C ASP A 237 -12.10 5.24 4.05
N SER A 238 -10.95 4.60 3.87
CA SER A 238 -9.78 5.28 3.33
C SER A 238 -9.97 5.61 1.84
N PRO A 239 -9.41 6.73 1.34
CA PRO A 239 -9.48 7.07 -0.09
C PRO A 239 -8.87 5.99 -1.00
N ALA A 240 -7.87 5.26 -0.49
CA ALA A 240 -7.29 4.12 -1.18
C ALA A 240 -8.30 2.98 -1.32
N MET A 241 -9.05 2.67 -0.26
CA MET A 241 -10.11 1.67 -0.28
C MET A 241 -11.23 2.06 -1.24
N GLU A 242 -11.70 3.31 -1.22
CA GLU A 242 -12.74 3.80 -2.13
C GLU A 242 -12.33 3.64 -3.61
N ALA A 243 -11.09 3.98 -3.95
CA ALA A 243 -10.55 3.79 -5.31
C ALA A 243 -10.50 2.31 -5.71
N LEU A 244 -10.08 1.41 -4.80
CA LEU A 244 -9.99 -0.03 -5.05
C LEU A 244 -11.37 -0.68 -5.19
N VAL A 245 -12.33 -0.27 -4.37
CA VAL A 245 -13.73 -0.72 -4.49
C VAL A 245 -14.32 -0.27 -5.83
N GLY A 246 -14.02 0.93 -6.32
CA GLY A 246 -14.41 1.40 -7.65
C GLY A 246 -13.77 0.58 -8.79
N GLU A 247 -12.49 0.22 -8.65
CA GLU A 247 -11.79 -0.67 -9.60
C GLU A 247 -12.41 -2.08 -9.60
N MET A 248 -12.68 -2.64 -8.42
CA MET A 248 -13.34 -3.94 -8.26
C MET A 248 -14.74 -3.92 -8.88
N ALA A 249 -15.56 -2.91 -8.55
CA ALA A 249 -16.92 -2.76 -9.08
C ALA A 249 -16.94 -2.78 -10.62
N THR A 250 -15.99 -2.06 -11.24
CA THR A 250 -15.83 -2.04 -12.68
C THR A 250 -15.42 -3.40 -13.23
N LEU A 251 -14.52 -4.11 -12.54
CA LEU A 251 -14.01 -5.41 -12.98
C LEU A 251 -15.09 -6.49 -12.94
N ILE A 252 -15.91 -6.53 -11.88
CA ILE A 252 -16.93 -7.58 -11.68
C ILE A 252 -18.33 -7.17 -12.16
N GLY A 253 -18.52 -5.93 -12.61
CA GLY A 253 -19.78 -5.45 -13.20
C GLY A 253 -20.90 -5.19 -12.20
N VAL A 254 -20.58 -4.72 -10.99
CA VAL A 254 -21.55 -4.41 -9.92
C VAL A 254 -21.45 -2.93 -9.50
N SER A 255 -22.38 -2.46 -8.66
CA SER A 255 -22.28 -1.13 -8.08
C SER A 255 -21.14 -1.04 -7.04
N PRO A 256 -20.53 0.14 -6.80
CA PRO A 256 -19.52 0.32 -5.76
C PRO A 256 -20.02 -0.09 -4.36
N GLN A 257 -21.30 0.10 -4.08
CA GLN A 257 -21.91 -0.30 -2.82
C GLN A 257 -21.95 -1.82 -2.65
N GLU A 258 -22.33 -2.56 -3.68
CA GLU A 258 -22.31 -4.03 -3.68
C GLU A 258 -20.88 -4.56 -3.61
N ALA A 259 -19.92 -3.94 -4.34
CA ALA A 259 -18.51 -4.30 -4.25
C ALA A 259 -17.98 -4.12 -2.82
N MET A 260 -18.30 -3.02 -2.14
CA MET A 260 -17.91 -2.80 -0.75
C MET A 260 -18.50 -3.84 0.20
N GLN A 261 -19.77 -4.22 0.04
CA GLN A 261 -20.36 -5.30 0.83
C GLN A 261 -19.65 -6.63 0.64
N GLN A 262 -19.21 -6.93 -0.58
CA GLN A 262 -18.43 -8.14 -0.86
C GLN A 262 -17.04 -8.09 -0.25
N VAL A 263 -16.38 -6.92 -0.29
CA VAL A 263 -15.07 -6.73 0.37
C VAL A 263 -15.16 -7.00 1.86
N LEU A 264 -16.18 -6.48 2.54
CA LEU A 264 -16.40 -6.71 3.97
C LEU A 264 -16.74 -8.18 4.26
N ALA A 265 -17.64 -8.79 3.48
CA ALA A 265 -17.97 -10.20 3.62
C ALA A 265 -16.77 -11.12 3.41
N SER A 266 -15.88 -10.78 2.46
CA SER A 266 -14.64 -11.50 2.22
C SER A 266 -13.65 -11.38 3.39
N ALA A 267 -13.61 -10.26 4.10
CA ALA A 267 -12.80 -10.12 5.31
C ALA A 267 -13.29 -11.02 6.44
N ASP A 268 -14.61 -11.08 6.67
CA ASP A 268 -15.23 -12.01 7.64
C ASP A 268 -14.97 -13.48 7.28
N GLU A 269 -15.01 -13.80 5.99
CA GLU A 269 -14.69 -15.14 5.51
C GLU A 269 -13.20 -15.46 5.70
N ALA A 270 -12.29 -14.48 5.50
CA ALA A 270 -10.86 -14.67 5.69
C ALA A 270 -10.51 -15.09 7.12
N VAL A 271 -11.22 -14.58 8.13
CA VAL A 271 -11.07 -15.01 9.53
C VAL A 271 -11.38 -16.51 9.68
N LYS A 272 -12.46 -16.98 9.06
CA LYS A 272 -12.85 -18.39 9.10
C LYS A 272 -11.86 -19.27 8.36
N VAL A 273 -11.39 -18.82 7.20
CA VAL A 273 -10.41 -19.54 6.38
C VAL A 273 -9.08 -19.65 7.12
N ALA A 274 -8.56 -18.57 7.70
CA ALA A 274 -7.32 -18.60 8.49
C ALA A 274 -7.42 -19.62 9.65
N ALA A 275 -8.54 -19.62 10.38
CA ALA A 275 -8.79 -20.61 11.45
C ALA A 275 -8.81 -22.05 10.90
N THR A 276 -9.39 -22.27 9.72
CA THR A 276 -9.47 -23.60 9.06
C THR A 276 -8.06 -24.10 8.69
N PHE A 277 -7.16 -23.23 8.25
CA PHE A 277 -5.77 -23.54 7.97
C PHE A 277 -4.90 -23.73 9.25
N GLY A 278 -5.48 -23.59 10.44
CA GLY A 278 -4.79 -23.74 11.71
C GLY A 278 -4.08 -22.45 12.20
N ALA A 279 -4.36 -21.33 11.57
CA ALA A 279 -3.75 -20.04 11.89
C ALA A 279 -4.69 -19.13 12.72
N SER A 280 -5.40 -19.69 13.70
CA SER A 280 -6.40 -18.97 14.52
C SER A 280 -5.83 -17.75 15.26
N GLN A 281 -4.54 -17.76 15.61
CA GLN A 281 -3.86 -16.63 16.24
C GLN A 281 -3.80 -15.37 15.35
N LEU A 282 -3.93 -15.54 14.02
CA LEU A 282 -3.91 -14.43 13.07
C LEU A 282 -5.28 -13.76 12.91
N CYS A 283 -6.37 -14.40 13.34
CA CYS A 283 -7.73 -13.90 13.13
C CYS A 283 -7.94 -12.47 13.67
N ARG A 284 -7.28 -12.14 14.79
CA ARG A 284 -7.35 -10.80 15.40
C ARG A 284 -6.61 -9.70 14.62
N LEU A 285 -5.73 -10.10 13.69
CA LEU A 285 -4.93 -9.17 12.87
C LEU A 285 -5.62 -8.86 11.53
N ILE A 286 -6.66 -9.62 11.16
CA ILE A 286 -7.51 -9.29 10.00
C ILE A 286 -8.43 -8.13 10.41
N PRO A 287 -8.53 -7.05 9.62
CA PRO A 287 -9.35 -5.89 9.95
C PRO A 287 -10.81 -6.23 10.26
N ASN A 288 -11.31 -5.73 11.37
CA ASN A 288 -12.66 -5.98 11.85
C ASN A 288 -13.69 -5.28 10.94
N THR A 289 -14.79 -5.98 10.64
CA THR A 289 -15.89 -5.52 9.79
C THR A 289 -17.14 -5.12 10.58
N ASP A 290 -17.11 -5.20 11.92
CA ASP A 290 -18.19 -4.75 12.79
C ASP A 290 -18.50 -3.27 12.55
N PRO A 291 -19.73 -2.90 12.12
CA PRO A 291 -20.12 -1.53 11.83
C PRO A 291 -19.90 -0.56 13.00
N GLU A 292 -20.07 -1.02 14.24
CA GLU A 292 -19.81 -0.17 15.42
C GLU A 292 -18.32 0.13 15.59
N GLN A 293 -17.46 -0.88 15.39
CA GLN A 293 -16.01 -0.71 15.47
C GLN A 293 -15.50 0.17 14.33
N ILE A 294 -16.01 -0.02 13.12
CA ILE A 294 -15.69 0.83 11.97
C ILE A 294 -16.07 2.28 12.28
N ARG A 295 -17.29 2.53 12.79
CA ARG A 295 -17.74 3.87 13.15
C ARG A 295 -16.86 4.49 14.23
N LEU A 296 -16.50 3.73 15.26
CA LEU A 296 -15.63 4.21 16.35
C LEU A 296 -14.25 4.61 15.83
N GLN A 297 -13.67 3.79 14.96
CA GLN A 297 -12.38 4.09 14.32
C GLN A 297 -12.48 5.34 13.42
N GLN A 298 -13.57 5.49 12.67
CA GLN A 298 -13.82 6.69 11.86
C GLN A 298 -13.93 7.95 12.73
N GLU A 299 -14.64 7.88 13.84
CA GLU A 299 -14.78 8.99 14.79
C GLU A 299 -13.42 9.36 15.41
N GLN A 300 -12.61 8.36 15.79
CA GLN A 300 -11.26 8.58 16.31
C GLN A 300 -10.34 9.20 15.25
N ARG A 301 -10.41 8.74 14.00
CA ARG A 301 -9.66 9.35 12.89
C ARG A 301 -10.09 10.79 12.65
N LYS A 302 -11.40 11.03 12.57
CA LYS A 302 -11.94 12.40 12.43
C LYS A 302 -11.49 13.32 13.56
N ALA A 303 -11.43 12.81 14.79
CA ALA A 303 -10.93 13.56 15.94
C ALA A 303 -9.42 13.88 15.87
N ARG A 304 -8.63 13.00 15.23
CA ARG A 304 -7.18 13.23 15.00
C ARG A 304 -6.88 14.15 13.81
N LEU A 305 -7.83 14.32 12.88
CA LEU A 305 -7.64 15.18 11.73
C LEU A 305 -7.42 16.63 12.14
N LEU A 306 -6.53 17.30 11.47
CA LEU A 306 -6.30 18.73 11.66
C LEU A 306 -7.60 19.51 11.43
N GLN A 307 -8.15 20.13 12.49
CA GLN A 307 -9.35 20.95 12.40
C GLN A 307 -8.97 22.41 12.16
N PRO A 308 -9.70 23.14 11.31
CA PRO A 308 -9.50 24.57 11.12
C PRO A 308 -9.72 25.33 12.45
N ASN A 309 -8.79 26.22 12.79
CA ASN A 309 -8.92 27.11 13.94
C ASN A 309 -9.19 28.54 13.45
N LEU A 310 -10.46 28.96 13.49
CA LEU A 310 -10.90 30.26 12.97
C LEU A 310 -10.27 31.44 13.71
N GLN A 311 -10.01 31.33 15.01
CA GLN A 311 -9.36 32.40 15.78
C GLN A 311 -7.91 32.56 15.31
N LEU A 312 -7.18 31.46 15.16
CA LEU A 312 -5.81 31.47 14.66
C LEU A 312 -5.73 31.92 13.20
N LEU A 313 -6.72 31.55 12.36
CA LEU A 313 -6.84 32.04 11.00
C LEU A 313 -6.93 33.56 10.96
N GLN A 314 -7.86 34.15 11.75
CA GLN A 314 -8.05 35.57 11.82
C GLN A 314 -6.83 36.31 12.36
N GLN A 315 -6.22 35.75 13.43
CA GLN A 315 -5.01 36.31 14.03
C GLN A 315 -3.87 36.32 13.01
N ALA A 316 -3.60 35.22 12.31
CA ALA A 316 -2.51 35.13 11.32
C ALA A 316 -2.73 36.09 10.13
N LEU A 317 -3.97 36.30 9.68
CA LEU A 317 -4.30 37.29 8.66
C LEU A 317 -4.06 38.72 9.14
N GLN A 318 -4.40 39.03 10.40
CA GLN A 318 -4.12 40.34 11.00
C GLN A 318 -2.62 40.59 11.17
N ASP A 319 -1.89 39.58 11.66
CA ASP A 319 -0.46 39.67 11.85
C ASP A 319 0.28 39.89 10.52
N LEU A 320 -0.09 39.18 9.43
CA LEU A 320 0.44 39.46 8.10
C LEU A 320 0.10 40.89 7.62
N GLY A 321 -1.12 41.38 7.91
CA GLY A 321 -1.49 42.75 7.59
C GLY A 321 -0.61 43.79 8.32
N LEU A 322 -0.31 43.55 9.59
CA LEU A 322 0.61 44.39 10.38
C LEU A 322 2.07 44.27 9.90
N LEU A 323 2.53 43.07 9.57
CA LEU A 323 3.88 42.86 9.04
C LEU A 323 4.08 43.53 7.69
N ALA A 324 3.07 43.58 6.84
CA ALA A 324 3.08 44.35 5.59
C ALA A 324 3.29 45.85 5.85
N SER A 325 2.63 46.39 6.89
CA SER A 325 2.72 47.82 7.22
C SER A 325 4.03 48.17 7.98
N ARG A 326 4.50 47.27 8.86
CA ARG A 326 5.66 47.50 9.72
C ARG A 326 6.97 46.96 9.16
N ARG A 327 6.96 46.40 7.95
CA ARG A 327 8.15 45.80 7.27
C ARG A 327 8.82 44.75 8.13
N GLY A 328 8.03 43.73 8.49
CA GLY A 328 8.45 42.64 9.36
C GLY A 328 9.58 41.79 8.80
N ASP A 329 10.17 40.94 9.63
CA ASP A 329 11.17 39.97 9.23
C ASP A 329 10.63 38.89 8.26
N LEU A 330 11.44 38.49 7.28
CA LEU A 330 11.06 37.49 6.28
C LEU A 330 10.70 36.14 6.92
N GLY A 331 11.49 35.72 7.92
CA GLY A 331 11.22 34.46 8.63
C GLY A 331 9.84 34.47 9.28
N LEU A 332 9.53 35.55 10.00
CA LEU A 332 8.24 35.71 10.67
C LEU A 332 7.07 35.76 9.69
N ILE A 333 7.21 36.40 8.52
CA ILE A 333 6.20 36.43 7.47
C ILE A 333 5.91 35.01 6.97
N LEU A 334 6.95 34.23 6.65
CA LEU A 334 6.79 32.86 6.14
C LEU A 334 6.22 31.92 7.21
N ASP A 335 6.65 32.02 8.45
CA ASP A 335 6.14 31.19 9.56
C ASP A 335 4.69 31.51 9.90
N THR A 336 4.30 32.80 9.84
CA THR A 336 2.89 33.23 10.02
C THR A 336 1.99 32.71 8.89
N LEU A 337 2.48 32.76 7.65
CA LEU A 337 1.80 32.21 6.49
C LEU A 337 1.55 30.69 6.66
N LEU A 338 2.59 29.92 6.97
CA LEU A 338 2.50 28.49 7.14
C LEU A 338 1.56 28.10 8.29
N LYS A 339 1.72 28.75 9.45
CA LYS A 339 0.86 28.52 10.61
C LYS A 339 -0.61 28.87 10.32
N GLY A 340 -0.85 29.97 9.63
CA GLY A 340 -2.19 30.41 9.25
C GLY A 340 -2.86 29.44 8.26
N LEU A 341 -2.14 28.93 7.27
CA LEU A 341 -2.64 27.96 6.31
C LEU A 341 -2.82 26.57 6.93
N HIS A 342 -1.83 26.09 7.69
CA HIS A 342 -1.89 24.76 8.29
C HIS A 342 -2.89 24.70 9.44
N GLN A 343 -2.62 25.39 10.55
CA GLN A 343 -3.44 25.32 11.75
C GLN A 343 -4.71 26.18 11.65
N GLY A 344 -4.63 27.34 10.99
CA GLY A 344 -5.76 28.26 10.85
C GLY A 344 -6.80 27.77 9.85
N ALA A 345 -6.41 27.50 8.61
CA ALA A 345 -7.30 27.02 7.56
C ALA A 345 -7.49 25.49 7.57
N GLY A 346 -6.72 24.75 8.36
CA GLY A 346 -6.80 23.30 8.45
C GLY A 346 -6.33 22.58 7.19
N LEU A 347 -5.32 23.13 6.49
CA LEU A 347 -4.69 22.49 5.35
C LEU A 347 -3.58 21.56 5.86
N GLU A 348 -3.68 20.27 5.56
CA GLU A 348 -2.87 19.22 6.20
C GLU A 348 -1.41 19.29 5.81
N ARG A 349 -1.09 19.61 4.55
CA ARG A 349 0.27 19.80 4.09
C ARG A 349 0.39 21.17 3.42
N VAL A 350 1.38 21.95 3.82
CA VAL A 350 1.68 23.25 3.22
C VAL A 350 3.17 23.33 2.93
N MET A 351 3.52 23.74 1.71
CA MET A 351 4.91 23.87 1.27
C MET A 351 5.13 25.23 0.60
N LEU A 352 6.21 25.87 0.97
CA LEU A 352 6.77 27.04 0.26
C LEU A 352 7.96 26.60 -0.57
N VAL A 353 7.86 26.81 -1.86
CA VAL A 353 8.90 26.47 -2.84
C VAL A 353 9.44 27.75 -3.42
N VAL A 354 10.75 27.88 -3.47
CA VAL A 354 11.43 29.07 -4.00
C VAL A 354 12.23 28.73 -5.25
N LEU A 355 12.40 29.73 -6.12
CA LEU A 355 13.32 29.64 -7.24
C LEU A 355 14.76 29.69 -6.74
N ALA A 356 15.54 28.69 -7.10
CA ALA A 356 16.93 28.48 -6.71
C ALA A 356 17.83 28.31 -7.95
N ASP A 357 19.14 28.24 -7.71
CA ASP A 357 20.17 27.96 -8.72
C ASP A 357 20.08 28.88 -9.97
N GLY A 358 19.96 30.18 -9.73
CA GLY A 358 19.79 31.16 -10.81
C GLY A 358 18.45 31.07 -11.52
N GLN A 359 17.39 30.74 -10.79
CA GLN A 359 16.02 30.55 -11.27
C GLN A 359 15.81 29.33 -12.19
N ARG A 360 16.71 28.34 -12.10
CA ARG A 360 16.62 27.12 -12.92
C ARG A 360 15.82 26.00 -12.28
N CYS A 361 15.64 26.04 -10.97
CA CYS A 361 14.86 25.01 -10.26
C CYS A 361 14.03 25.57 -9.13
N PHE A 362 12.98 24.85 -8.80
CA PHE A 362 12.15 25.01 -7.60
C PHE A 362 12.72 24.14 -6.49
N ARG A 363 12.93 24.73 -5.30
CA ARG A 363 13.39 24.02 -4.11
C ARG A 363 12.48 24.34 -2.93
N ALA A 364 12.14 23.34 -2.12
CA ALA A 364 11.40 23.57 -0.89
C ALA A 364 12.21 24.44 0.08
N LYS A 365 11.58 25.46 0.65
CA LYS A 365 12.18 26.40 1.61
C LYS A 365 11.59 26.26 3.00
N ARG A 366 10.30 25.94 3.09
CA ARG A 366 9.56 25.66 4.32
C ARG A 366 8.49 24.65 4.01
N VAL A 367 8.26 23.71 4.93
CA VAL A 367 7.26 22.67 4.81
C VAL A 367 6.62 22.45 6.18
N VAL A 368 5.33 22.19 6.24
CA VAL A 368 4.62 21.81 7.44
C VAL A 368 3.52 20.80 7.11
N GLY A 369 3.30 19.86 7.99
CA GLY A 369 2.26 18.82 7.89
C GLY A 369 2.85 17.42 7.90
N GLU A 370 2.02 16.46 8.25
CA GLU A 370 2.34 15.04 8.26
C GLU A 370 2.52 14.50 6.83
N GLY A 371 3.38 13.50 6.63
CA GLY A 371 3.66 12.95 5.30
C GLY A 371 4.46 13.88 4.38
N THR A 372 5.22 14.83 4.98
CA THR A 372 6.11 15.76 4.25
C THR A 372 7.58 15.53 4.57
N GLU A 373 7.90 14.40 5.20
CA GLU A 373 9.25 13.98 5.54
C GLU A 373 10.08 13.88 4.25
N GLY A 374 11.24 14.45 4.28
CA GLY A 374 12.14 14.52 3.10
C GLY A 374 11.85 15.65 2.11
N TRP A 375 10.65 16.28 2.08
CA TRP A 375 10.36 17.35 1.11
C TRP A 375 11.35 18.52 1.18
N MET A 376 11.82 18.87 2.37
CA MET A 376 12.81 19.94 2.53
C MET A 376 14.14 19.66 1.82
N ASN A 377 14.54 18.40 1.76
CA ASN A 377 15.81 17.98 1.18
C ASN A 377 15.66 17.54 -0.28
N ASP A 378 14.58 16.84 -0.59
CA ASP A 378 14.43 16.07 -1.85
C ASP A 378 13.56 16.78 -2.89
N PHE A 379 12.79 17.83 -2.49
CA PHE A 379 11.97 18.55 -3.44
C PHE A 379 12.82 19.48 -4.29
N LEU A 380 13.20 18.98 -5.45
CA LEU A 380 13.89 19.70 -6.51
C LEU A 380 13.16 19.47 -7.83
N LEU A 381 12.63 20.54 -8.44
CA LEU A 381 11.91 20.48 -9.70
C LEU A 381 12.49 21.49 -10.67
N PRO A 382 13.01 21.11 -11.85
CA PRO A 382 13.49 22.05 -12.86
C PRO A 382 12.36 22.99 -13.32
N VAL A 383 12.65 24.28 -13.51
CA VAL A 383 11.66 25.28 -13.98
C VAL A 383 11.18 24.94 -15.40
N GLU A 384 12.09 24.46 -16.24
CA GLU A 384 11.78 23.97 -17.57
C GLU A 384 12.19 22.50 -17.71
N GLN A 385 11.23 21.62 -17.89
CA GLN A 385 11.45 20.22 -18.25
C GLN A 385 11.24 20.09 -19.76
N ARG A 386 12.36 19.97 -20.55
CA ARG A 386 12.37 19.56 -21.96
C ARG A 386 11.16 20.11 -22.75
N GLU A 387 11.04 21.45 -22.80
CA GLU A 387 9.99 22.16 -23.58
C GLU A 387 8.53 21.98 -23.09
N GLN A 388 8.27 21.24 -22.00
CA GLN A 388 6.92 21.12 -21.46
C GLN A 388 6.75 21.97 -20.19
N PRO A 389 5.80 22.91 -20.19
CA PRO A 389 5.44 23.66 -18.99
C PRO A 389 4.82 22.72 -17.96
N HIS A 390 5.08 22.95 -16.68
CA HIS A 390 4.42 22.25 -15.58
C HIS A 390 3.66 23.24 -14.68
N ILE A 391 2.80 22.74 -13.81
CA ILE A 391 1.86 23.57 -13.04
C ILE A 391 2.55 24.66 -12.20
N PHE A 392 3.75 24.41 -11.63
CA PHE A 392 4.50 25.41 -10.85
C PHE A 392 4.96 26.58 -11.72
N SER A 393 5.52 26.30 -12.90
CA SER A 393 5.92 27.33 -13.87
C SER A 393 4.70 28.09 -14.43
N TYR A 394 3.61 27.38 -14.68
CA TYR A 394 2.36 27.97 -15.17
C TYR A 394 1.80 28.99 -14.19
N VAL A 395 1.72 28.64 -12.90
CA VAL A 395 1.19 29.53 -11.84
C VAL A 395 2.05 30.79 -11.67
N LEU A 396 3.38 30.67 -11.78
CA LEU A 396 4.24 31.86 -11.74
C LEU A 396 4.00 32.79 -12.92
N ARG A 397 3.90 32.25 -14.13
CA ARG A 397 3.69 33.07 -15.35
C ARG A 397 2.33 33.76 -15.35
N ASN A 398 1.27 33.03 -14.94
CA ASN A 398 -0.10 33.59 -14.92
C ASN A 398 -0.42 34.41 -13.68
N LYS A 399 0.39 34.30 -12.61
CA LYS A 399 0.27 35.07 -11.37
C LYS A 399 -1.08 34.92 -10.64
N GLU A 400 -1.73 33.78 -10.83
CA GLU A 400 -3.04 33.45 -10.25
C GLU A 400 -2.98 32.23 -9.34
N ALA A 401 -3.79 32.24 -8.27
CA ALA A 401 -3.98 31.09 -7.42
C ALA A 401 -4.98 30.13 -8.05
N LEU A 402 -4.65 28.83 -8.06
CA LEU A 402 -5.45 27.80 -8.67
C LEU A 402 -5.87 26.74 -7.64
N TRP A 403 -7.07 26.22 -7.81
CA TRP A 403 -7.57 25.03 -7.18
C TRP A 403 -7.55 23.91 -8.22
N MET A 404 -6.59 23.00 -8.08
CA MET A 404 -6.41 21.88 -9.01
C MET A 404 -7.34 20.72 -8.65
N GLY A 405 -8.04 20.18 -9.66
CA GLY A 405 -8.90 19.00 -9.52
C GLY A 405 -10.41 19.31 -9.47
N VAL A 406 -10.87 20.58 -9.53
CA VAL A 406 -12.31 20.96 -9.59
C VAL A 406 -12.53 22.17 -10.48
N PRO A 407 -13.53 22.17 -11.33
CA PRO A 407 -13.65 21.26 -12.46
C PRO A 407 -12.41 21.40 -13.33
N ALA A 408 -11.80 20.32 -13.60
CA ALA A 408 -10.58 20.32 -14.37
C ALA A 408 -10.82 20.89 -15.76
N SER A 409 -10.16 21.99 -16.11
CA SER A 409 -9.81 22.13 -17.51
C SER A 409 -8.78 21.03 -17.80
N TYR A 410 -9.07 20.15 -18.72
CA TYR A 410 -8.19 19.03 -19.12
C TYR A 410 -6.74 19.50 -19.35
N SER A 411 -6.58 20.69 -19.93
CA SER A 411 -5.30 21.34 -20.18
C SER A 411 -4.46 21.62 -18.92
N LEU A 412 -5.07 21.94 -17.78
CA LEU A 412 -4.33 22.19 -16.53
C LEU A 412 -3.89 20.90 -15.83
N ASN A 413 -4.66 19.80 -15.98
CA ASN A 413 -4.27 18.50 -15.42
C ASN A 413 -3.05 17.89 -16.12
N GLU A 414 -2.84 18.16 -17.39
CA GLU A 414 -1.64 17.75 -18.12
C GLU A 414 -0.37 18.44 -17.59
N LEU A 415 -0.50 19.63 -17.00
CA LEU A 415 0.61 20.34 -16.38
C LEU A 415 1.07 19.71 -15.05
N VAL A 416 0.27 18.81 -14.45
CA VAL A 416 0.68 17.99 -13.31
C VAL A 416 1.44 16.78 -13.83
N THR A 417 2.71 16.99 -14.13
CA THR A 417 3.60 15.99 -14.74
C THR A 417 3.87 14.80 -13.82
N GLN A 418 4.33 13.69 -14.38
CA GLN A 418 4.63 12.48 -13.61
C GLN A 418 5.62 12.72 -12.43
N PRO A 419 6.71 13.49 -12.57
CA PRO A 419 7.60 13.80 -11.43
C PRO A 419 6.90 14.57 -10.30
N ILE A 420 5.92 15.43 -10.61
CA ILE A 420 5.11 16.13 -9.60
C ILE A 420 4.18 15.15 -8.89
N ARG A 421 3.51 14.27 -9.64
CA ARG A 421 2.63 13.24 -9.08
C ARG A 421 3.36 12.27 -8.17
N GLN A 422 4.58 11.88 -8.52
CA GLN A 422 5.41 10.98 -7.71
C GLN A 422 5.83 11.62 -6.37
N ARG A 423 6.09 12.94 -6.35
CA ARG A 423 6.51 13.65 -5.13
C ARG A 423 5.36 14.09 -4.25
N LEU A 424 4.30 14.61 -4.84
CA LEU A 424 3.18 15.21 -4.11
C LEU A 424 1.99 14.25 -3.97
N GLY A 425 1.92 13.19 -4.76
CA GLY A 425 0.79 12.27 -4.83
C GLY A 425 -0.29 12.71 -5.83
N LEU A 426 -1.37 11.93 -5.91
CA LEU A 426 -2.56 12.22 -6.73
C LEU A 426 -3.61 12.95 -5.90
N GLY A 427 -4.51 13.72 -6.53
CA GLY A 427 -5.66 14.37 -5.90
C GLY A 427 -5.64 15.90 -5.99
N MET A 428 -6.60 16.53 -5.32
CA MET A 428 -6.80 17.98 -5.33
C MET A 428 -5.75 18.72 -4.50
N PHE A 429 -5.41 19.93 -4.93
CA PHE A 429 -4.51 20.81 -4.19
C PHE A 429 -4.72 22.29 -4.57
N PHE A 430 -4.26 23.17 -3.70
CA PHE A 430 -4.15 24.59 -3.98
C PHE A 430 -2.71 24.94 -4.34
N ILE A 431 -2.55 25.87 -5.27
CA ILE A 431 -1.26 26.38 -5.67
C ILE A 431 -1.37 27.88 -6.00
N ALA A 432 -0.43 28.68 -5.51
CA ALA A 432 -0.41 30.12 -5.74
C ALA A 432 1.01 30.64 -5.95
N PRO A 433 1.21 31.71 -6.73
CA PRO A 433 2.52 32.32 -6.90
C PRO A 433 2.95 33.03 -5.63
N LEU A 434 4.23 32.95 -5.30
CA LEU A 434 4.91 33.74 -4.30
C LEU A 434 5.69 34.86 -5.00
N LEU A 435 5.24 36.10 -4.85
CA LEU A 435 5.73 37.26 -5.57
C LEU A 435 6.20 38.35 -4.60
N ALA A 436 7.24 39.10 -4.98
CA ALA A 436 7.61 40.39 -4.36
C ALA A 436 7.43 41.51 -5.39
N GLY A 437 6.27 42.20 -5.33
CA GLY A 437 5.85 43.05 -6.43
C GLY A 437 5.60 42.28 -7.71
N ASN A 438 6.44 42.53 -8.74
CA ASN A 438 6.41 41.79 -9.99
C ASN A 438 7.48 40.69 -10.08
N ARG A 439 8.37 40.62 -9.10
CA ARG A 439 9.46 39.62 -9.08
C ARG A 439 8.91 38.28 -8.62
N GLU A 440 9.18 37.26 -9.39
CA GLU A 440 8.86 35.87 -9.09
C GLU A 440 9.83 35.33 -8.04
N ILE A 441 9.31 34.85 -6.91
CA ILE A 441 10.08 34.26 -5.81
C ILE A 441 9.91 32.75 -5.78
N GLY A 442 8.69 32.25 -6.02
CA GLY A 442 8.38 30.83 -5.94
C GLY A 442 6.88 30.57 -5.94
N VAL A 443 6.47 29.52 -5.25
CA VAL A 443 5.10 29.01 -5.25
C VAL A 443 4.72 28.52 -3.84
N ILE A 444 3.46 28.76 -3.46
CA ILE A 444 2.82 28.19 -2.27
C ILE A 444 1.99 26.99 -2.73
N TYR A 445 2.13 25.86 -2.07
CA TYR A 445 1.37 24.64 -2.30
C TYR A 445 0.67 24.21 -1.02
N ALA A 446 -0.58 23.71 -1.11
CA ALA A 446 -1.28 23.14 0.03
C ALA A 446 -2.31 22.08 -0.39
N ASP A 447 -2.49 21.04 0.43
CA ASP A 447 -3.48 19.99 0.22
C ASP A 447 -4.00 19.35 1.54
N ASN A 448 -4.97 18.44 1.40
CA ASN A 448 -5.52 17.59 2.45
C ASN A 448 -5.31 16.09 2.13
N ARG A 449 -4.17 15.72 1.56
CA ARG A 449 -3.95 14.34 1.06
C ARG A 449 -3.62 13.33 2.14
N VAL A 450 -3.24 13.78 3.34
CA VAL A 450 -3.00 12.87 4.47
C VAL A 450 -4.28 12.13 4.84
N SER A 451 -5.39 12.87 4.97
CA SER A 451 -6.71 12.31 5.28
C SER A 451 -7.57 12.02 4.05
N GLY A 452 -7.18 12.53 2.87
CA GLY A 452 -7.99 12.48 1.66
C GLY A 452 -9.25 13.36 1.70
N ARG A 453 -9.43 14.22 2.72
CA ARG A 453 -10.58 15.10 2.83
C ARG A 453 -10.67 16.02 1.64
N ALA A 454 -11.88 16.21 1.14
CA ALA A 454 -12.16 17.22 0.11
C ALA A 454 -11.72 18.61 0.56
N LEU A 455 -11.02 19.31 -0.30
CA LEU A 455 -10.73 20.74 -0.12
C LEU A 455 -12.04 21.55 -0.21
N LYS A 456 -12.18 22.58 0.65
CA LYS A 456 -13.37 23.40 0.74
C LYS A 456 -13.14 24.76 0.12
N HIS A 457 -14.23 25.39 -0.35
CA HIS A 457 -14.19 26.74 -0.91
C HIS A 457 -13.66 27.78 0.10
N GLU A 458 -14.04 27.65 1.36
CA GLU A 458 -13.57 28.52 2.45
C GLU A 458 -12.05 28.44 2.64
N GLN A 459 -11.48 27.24 2.52
CA GLN A 459 -10.03 27.04 2.57
C GLN A 459 -9.32 27.68 1.37
N PHE A 460 -9.92 27.60 0.18
CA PHE A 460 -9.37 28.26 -1.00
C PHE A 460 -9.38 29.77 -0.89
N VAL A 461 -10.48 30.37 -0.41
CA VAL A 461 -10.58 31.81 -0.15
C VAL A 461 -9.53 32.26 0.88
N ALA A 462 -9.34 31.50 1.95
CA ALA A 462 -8.29 31.76 2.93
C ALA A 462 -6.90 31.66 2.28
N PHE A 463 -6.64 30.63 1.49
CA PHE A 463 -5.37 30.40 0.79
C PHE A 463 -5.04 31.57 -0.15
N GLN A 464 -6.00 32.06 -0.93
CA GLN A 464 -5.83 33.22 -1.79
C GLN A 464 -5.50 34.48 -0.97
N ARG A 465 -6.18 34.67 0.14
CA ARG A 465 -6.01 35.85 1.01
C ARG A 465 -4.61 35.86 1.66
N PHE A 466 -4.13 34.72 2.12
CA PHE A 466 -2.77 34.55 2.61
C PHE A 466 -1.71 34.83 1.52
N SER A 467 -1.90 34.29 0.32
CA SER A 467 -1.01 34.57 -0.83
C SER A 467 -0.92 36.05 -1.14
N GLN A 468 -2.05 36.76 -1.17
CA GLN A 468 -2.11 38.20 -1.46
C GLN A 468 -1.43 39.03 -0.36
N LEU A 469 -1.66 38.72 0.93
CA LEU A 469 -1.04 39.44 2.03
C LEU A 469 0.47 39.18 2.07
N THR A 470 0.88 37.95 1.84
CA THR A 470 2.33 37.60 1.76
C THR A 470 3.02 38.35 0.64
N ARG A 471 2.38 38.49 -0.53
CA ARG A 471 2.89 39.32 -1.63
C ARG A 471 3.14 40.76 -1.19
N ARG A 472 2.18 41.38 -0.48
CA ARG A 472 2.32 42.76 0.05
C ARG A 472 3.48 42.86 1.05
N CYS A 473 3.65 41.85 1.94
CA CYS A 473 4.76 41.82 2.87
C CYS A 473 6.11 41.76 2.15
N LEU A 474 6.23 40.89 1.16
CA LEU A 474 7.47 40.71 0.38
C LEU A 474 7.78 41.94 -0.48
N GLU A 475 6.77 42.60 -1.03
CA GLU A 475 6.94 43.84 -1.76
C GLU A 475 7.45 44.98 -0.86
N ALA A 476 6.90 45.13 0.35
CA ALA A 476 7.37 46.09 1.35
C ALA A 476 8.84 45.83 1.79
N LEU A 477 9.29 44.56 1.80
CA LEU A 477 10.68 44.20 2.04
C LEU A 477 11.60 44.53 0.85
N SER A 478 11.13 44.28 -0.39
CA SER A 478 11.92 44.46 -1.61
C SER A 478 12.20 45.93 -1.94
N GLN A 479 11.40 46.87 -1.48
CA GLN A 479 11.62 48.29 -1.64
C GLN A 479 12.77 48.87 -0.78
N ARG A 480 13.45 48.00 0.02
CA ARG A 480 14.58 48.30 0.89
C ARG A 480 15.94 47.81 0.37
N ALA A 481 15.93 46.91 -0.58
CA ALA A 481 17.15 46.35 -1.20
C ALA A 481 17.46 47.10 -2.50
#